data_50785526569a4cf2847d984d5c237e62
#
_entry.id   50785526569a4cf2847d984d5c237e62
#
_cell.length_a   1.000
_cell.length_b   1.000
_cell.length_c   1.000
_cell.angle_alpha   90.00
_cell.angle_beta   90.00
_cell.angle_gamma   90.00
#
_symmetry.space_group_name_H-M   'P 1'
#
loop_
_entity.id
_entity.type
_entity.pdbx_description
1 polymer ?
#
loop_
_entity_poly.entity_id
_entity_poly.type
_entity_poly.pdbx_seq_one_letter_code
_entity_poly.pdbx_strand_id
1 'polypeptide(L)'
;MSPLFAAKAALRLGLGAINLALAVAFFAAVADAGEQYVDAEGRPVGGNDVVSYFTEPAPLPGSADFTATYNGVTWYFATAQNRDLFTADPQRYAPAYDGHCAYAVAREDKVRSDPLAYRVVDGVLYMNFSPRIQQRWERDIPGYLERSQANWPALEPEPAARPRGGWF
;
A
#
# COMPACT_ATOMS: atom_id res chain seq x y z
N MET A 1 48.66 -33.45 74.06
CA MET A 1 47.22 -33.82 74.16
C MET A 1 46.50 -33.12 73.02
N SER A 2 46.17 -33.93 72.00
CA SER A 2 45.37 -33.50 70.82
C SER A 2 43.91 -33.42 71.18
N PRO A 3 43.06 -32.83 70.33
CA PRO A 3 42.56 -33.56 69.16
C PRO A 3 42.41 -32.78 67.87
N LEU A 4 42.38 -33.55 66.79
CA LEU A 4 42.04 -33.25 65.42
C LEU A 4 40.60 -32.68 65.28
N PHE A 5 40.43 -31.69 64.39
CA PHE A 5 39.13 -31.36 63.82
C PHE A 5 39.21 -31.50 62.29
N ALA A 6 38.46 -32.49 61.79
CA ALA A 6 38.27 -32.79 60.39
C ALA A 6 37.32 -31.75 59.78
N ALA A 7 37.78 -31.02 58.76
CA ALA A 7 36.92 -30.15 57.98
C ALA A 7 36.21 -30.92 56.86
N LYS A 8 34.90 -31.00 56.90
CA LYS A 8 34.05 -31.51 55.80
C LYS A 8 33.92 -30.43 54.73
N ALA A 9 34.47 -30.71 53.58
CA ALA A 9 34.22 -29.90 52.38
C ALA A 9 32.82 -30.19 51.85
N ALA A 10 31.95 -29.18 51.89
CA ALA A 10 30.63 -29.25 51.26
C ALA A 10 30.73 -28.76 49.79
N LEU A 11 30.57 -29.75 48.89
CA LEU A 11 30.48 -29.51 47.45
C LEU A 11 29.12 -28.89 47.15
N ARG A 12 29.08 -27.59 46.84
CA ARG A 12 27.89 -26.89 46.34
C ARG A 12 27.82 -27.10 44.84
N LEU A 13 26.91 -27.96 44.38
CA LEU A 13 26.48 -28.00 43.00
C LEU A 13 25.67 -26.75 42.69
N GLY A 14 26.23 -25.83 41.93
CA GLY A 14 25.51 -24.72 41.35
C GLY A 14 24.64 -25.18 40.19
N LEU A 15 23.31 -25.26 40.38
CA LEU A 15 22.40 -25.37 39.27
C LEU A 15 22.45 -24.06 38.47
N GLY A 16 23.15 -24.09 37.34
CA GLY A 16 23.06 -23.03 36.32
C GLY A 16 21.68 -23.06 35.67
N ALA A 17 20.86 -22.06 35.99
CA ALA A 17 19.59 -21.84 35.27
C ALA A 17 19.94 -21.42 33.83
N ILE A 18 19.73 -22.33 32.89
CA ILE A 18 19.79 -22.01 31.47
C ILE A 18 18.49 -21.25 31.16
N ASN A 19 18.59 -19.91 31.08
CA ASN A 19 17.55 -19.06 30.52
C ASN A 19 17.53 -19.27 29.02
N LEU A 20 16.65 -20.19 28.56
CA LEU A 20 16.31 -20.31 27.14
C LEU A 20 15.38 -19.13 26.80
N ALA A 21 15.94 -18.00 26.35
CA ALA A 21 15.20 -16.92 25.79
C ALA A 21 14.59 -17.39 24.46
N LEU A 22 13.30 -17.72 24.49
CA LEU A 22 12.51 -18.02 23.31
C LEU A 22 12.36 -16.70 22.54
N ALA A 23 13.22 -16.47 21.55
CA ALA A 23 13.04 -15.41 20.58
C ALA A 23 11.85 -15.79 19.70
N VAL A 24 10.66 -15.29 20.07
CA VAL A 24 9.50 -15.33 19.20
C VAL A 24 9.78 -14.35 18.07
N ALA A 25 10.28 -14.85 16.94
CA ALA A 25 10.34 -14.09 15.71
C ALA A 25 8.90 -13.84 15.28
N PHE A 26 8.39 -12.63 15.52
CA PHE A 26 7.21 -12.11 14.84
C PHE A 26 7.58 -11.96 13.36
N PHE A 27 7.30 -13.00 12.59
CA PHE A 27 7.10 -12.84 11.16
C PHE A 27 5.79 -12.04 11.03
N ALA A 28 5.89 -10.72 10.96
CA ALA A 28 4.84 -9.94 10.34
C ALA A 28 4.71 -10.51 8.92
N ALA A 29 3.61 -11.22 8.66
CA ALA A 29 3.22 -11.50 7.30
C ALA A 29 3.09 -10.13 6.63
N VAL A 30 4.05 -9.81 5.76
CA VAL A 30 3.88 -8.73 4.79
C VAL A 30 2.69 -9.24 3.99
N ALA A 31 1.50 -8.69 4.22
CA ALA A 31 0.40 -8.87 3.30
C ALA A 31 0.99 -8.48 1.94
N ASP A 32 0.93 -9.42 1.01
CA ASP A 32 1.39 -9.18 -0.35
C ASP A 32 0.51 -8.02 -0.85
N ALA A 33 1.06 -6.80 -0.80
CA ALA A 33 0.37 -5.64 -1.30
C ALA A 33 0.20 -5.90 -2.80
N GLY A 34 -1.02 -5.80 -3.30
CA GLY A 34 -1.31 -6.06 -4.69
C GLY A 34 -0.41 -5.24 -5.61
N GLU A 35 -0.31 -5.64 -6.86
CA GLU A 35 0.51 -4.96 -7.85
C GLU A 35 0.01 -3.51 -8.07
N GLN A 36 0.82 -2.52 -7.66
CA GLN A 36 0.55 -1.11 -7.91
C GLN A 36 0.48 -0.86 -9.43
N TYR A 37 -0.63 -0.29 -9.91
CA TYR A 37 -0.73 0.11 -11.30
C TYR A 37 0.28 1.21 -11.63
N VAL A 38 1.06 0.97 -12.68
CA VAL A 38 2.02 1.93 -13.27
C VAL A 38 1.78 2.06 -14.78
N ASP A 39 2.16 3.19 -15.34
CA ASP A 39 2.14 3.40 -16.80
C ASP A 39 3.24 2.60 -17.52
N ALA A 40 3.37 2.78 -18.84
CA ALA A 40 4.37 2.08 -19.66
C ALA A 40 5.81 2.44 -19.26
N GLU A 41 6.01 3.56 -18.60
CA GLU A 41 7.30 4.05 -18.09
C GLU A 41 7.54 3.64 -16.63
N GLY A 42 6.67 2.82 -16.04
CA GLY A 42 6.79 2.33 -14.67
C GLY A 42 6.40 3.36 -13.60
N ARG A 43 5.59 4.37 -13.94
CA ARG A 43 5.23 5.46 -13.04
C ARG A 43 3.80 5.30 -12.52
N PRO A 44 3.56 5.31 -11.21
CA PRO A 44 2.23 5.36 -10.64
C PRO A 44 1.56 6.70 -10.99
N VAL A 45 0.24 6.71 -11.13
CA VAL A 45 -0.61 7.86 -11.49
C VAL A 45 -0.06 8.71 -12.66
N GLY A 46 0.63 8.04 -13.64
CA GLY A 46 1.22 8.72 -14.80
C GLY A 46 2.39 9.64 -14.46
N GLY A 47 3.06 9.44 -13.33
CA GLY A 47 4.16 10.28 -12.88
C GLY A 47 3.72 11.63 -12.28
N ASN A 48 2.43 11.83 -12.00
CA ASN A 48 1.96 13.00 -11.28
C ASN A 48 2.26 12.89 -9.78
N ASP A 49 2.31 14.04 -9.12
CA ASP A 49 2.39 14.15 -7.67
C ASP A 49 1.05 13.73 -7.05
N VAL A 50 1.05 12.58 -6.37
CA VAL A 50 -0.19 12.01 -5.81
C VAL A 50 -0.80 12.87 -4.71
N VAL A 51 -0.01 13.66 -3.96
CA VAL A 51 -0.51 14.58 -2.94
C VAL A 51 -1.30 15.72 -3.59
N SER A 52 -0.91 16.15 -4.78
CA SER A 52 -1.57 17.23 -5.50
C SER A 52 -3.02 16.94 -5.88
N TYR A 53 -3.41 15.67 -6.00
CA TYR A 53 -4.81 15.27 -6.23
C TYR A 53 -5.76 15.72 -5.11
N PHE A 54 -5.22 15.97 -3.92
CA PHE A 54 -5.97 16.38 -2.73
C PHE A 54 -5.90 17.89 -2.46
N THR A 55 -4.86 18.54 -2.95
CA THR A 55 -4.51 19.90 -2.56
C THR A 55 -4.66 20.92 -3.70
N GLU A 56 -4.66 20.44 -4.94
CA GLU A 56 -4.65 21.31 -6.12
C GLU A 56 -5.91 21.11 -6.98
N PRO A 57 -6.30 22.10 -7.79
CA PRO A 57 -7.43 21.97 -8.71
C PRO A 57 -7.26 20.88 -9.77
N ALA A 58 -6.01 20.53 -10.10
CA ALA A 58 -5.63 19.46 -11.00
C ALA A 58 -4.28 18.85 -10.55
N PRO A 59 -4.00 17.58 -10.86
CA PRO A 59 -2.75 16.96 -10.48
C PRO A 59 -1.56 17.66 -11.13
N LEU A 60 -0.51 17.87 -10.34
CA LEU A 60 0.75 18.46 -10.78
C LEU A 60 1.70 17.37 -11.28
N PRO A 61 2.50 17.62 -12.32
CA PRO A 61 3.59 16.72 -12.69
C PRO A 61 4.59 16.57 -11.54
N GLY A 62 4.98 15.32 -11.26
CA GLY A 62 6.08 15.03 -10.34
C GLY A 62 7.47 15.27 -10.98
N SER A 63 8.47 15.46 -10.15
CA SER A 63 9.88 15.64 -10.53
C SER A 63 10.71 14.45 -10.05
N ALA A 64 11.73 14.07 -10.81
CA ALA A 64 12.73 13.10 -10.38
C ALA A 64 13.61 13.60 -9.22
N ASP A 65 13.60 14.90 -8.94
CA ASP A 65 14.31 15.47 -7.80
C ASP A 65 13.65 15.16 -6.45
N PHE A 66 12.34 14.86 -6.47
CA PHE A 66 11.56 14.58 -5.27
C PHE A 66 10.84 13.24 -5.43
N THR A 67 11.45 12.18 -4.93
CA THR A 67 10.91 10.83 -5.05
C THR A 67 10.80 10.12 -3.71
N ALA A 68 9.90 9.12 -3.63
CA ALA A 68 9.81 8.16 -2.54
C ALA A 68 9.44 6.78 -3.10
N THR A 69 9.82 5.72 -2.40
CA THR A 69 9.44 4.34 -2.75
C THR A 69 8.32 3.87 -1.84
N TYR A 70 7.24 3.36 -2.42
CA TYR A 70 6.13 2.74 -1.70
C TYR A 70 5.47 1.66 -2.57
N ASN A 71 5.09 0.53 -1.99
CA ASN A 71 4.56 -0.65 -2.69
C ASN A 71 5.42 -1.07 -3.91
N GLY A 72 6.75 -1.08 -3.72
CA GLY A 72 7.70 -1.53 -4.75
C GLY A 72 7.89 -0.61 -5.95
N VAL A 73 7.21 0.55 -6.01
CA VAL A 73 7.32 1.52 -7.11
C VAL A 73 7.85 2.86 -6.64
N THR A 74 8.42 3.64 -7.57
CA THR A 74 8.91 5.00 -7.30
C THR A 74 7.81 6.01 -7.60
N TRP A 75 7.46 6.80 -6.59
CA TRP A 75 6.52 7.91 -6.68
C TRP A 75 7.28 9.21 -6.89
N TYR A 76 6.69 10.12 -7.65
CA TYR A 76 7.26 11.41 -8.05
C TYR A 76 6.43 12.55 -7.47
N PHE A 77 7.08 13.60 -6.97
CA PHE A 77 6.40 14.74 -6.32
C PHE A 77 6.83 16.06 -6.94
N ALA A 78 5.94 17.03 -6.97
CA ALA A 78 6.23 18.38 -7.45
C ALA A 78 7.16 19.13 -6.50
N THR A 79 7.11 18.81 -5.20
CA THR A 79 7.88 19.48 -4.16
C THR A 79 8.42 18.50 -3.12
N ALA A 80 9.47 18.91 -2.41
CA ALA A 80 9.98 18.17 -1.24
C ALA A 80 8.91 18.03 -0.15
N GLN A 81 8.08 19.07 0.06
CA GLN A 81 7.01 19.04 1.06
C GLN A 81 5.98 17.94 0.75
N ASN A 82 5.54 17.81 -0.50
CA ASN A 82 4.58 16.77 -0.88
C ASN A 82 5.19 15.37 -0.73
N ARG A 83 6.47 15.19 -1.12
CA ARG A 83 7.19 13.94 -0.85
C ARG A 83 7.20 13.60 0.64
N ASP A 84 7.46 14.58 1.50
CA ASP A 84 7.56 14.37 2.95
C ASP A 84 6.16 14.05 3.54
N LEU A 85 5.09 14.70 3.06
CA LEU A 85 3.70 14.38 3.43
C LEU A 85 3.34 12.94 3.04
N PHE A 86 3.68 12.53 1.82
CA PHE A 86 3.45 11.16 1.37
C PHE A 86 4.26 10.15 2.17
N THR A 87 5.53 10.43 2.43
CA THR A 87 6.41 9.52 3.19
C THR A 87 5.95 9.32 4.63
N ALA A 88 5.34 10.35 5.24
CA ALA A 88 4.78 10.28 6.58
C ALA A 88 3.52 9.40 6.66
N ASP A 89 2.68 9.40 5.63
CA ASP A 89 1.45 8.61 5.58
C ASP A 89 1.11 8.25 4.11
N PRO A 90 1.78 7.25 3.52
CA PRO A 90 1.53 6.87 2.14
C PRO A 90 0.10 6.38 1.88
N GLN A 91 -0.51 5.68 2.86
CA GLN A 91 -1.85 5.12 2.72
C GLN A 91 -2.93 6.20 2.56
N ARG A 92 -2.70 7.38 3.14
CA ARG A 92 -3.59 8.53 3.00
C ARG A 92 -3.69 9.03 1.56
N TYR A 93 -2.59 8.96 0.80
CA TYR A 93 -2.48 9.58 -0.52
C TYR A 93 -2.48 8.57 -1.66
N ALA A 94 -2.04 7.33 -1.41
CA ALA A 94 -2.07 6.29 -2.42
C ALA A 94 -3.52 6.04 -2.88
N PRO A 95 -3.75 5.86 -4.20
CA PRO A 95 -5.09 5.61 -4.71
C PRO A 95 -5.60 4.24 -4.24
N ALA A 96 -6.89 4.15 -4.00
CA ALA A 96 -7.57 2.88 -3.71
C ALA A 96 -7.35 1.89 -4.87
N TYR A 97 -7.44 0.61 -4.55
CA TYR A 97 -7.32 -0.50 -5.51
C TYR A 97 -5.99 -0.46 -6.27
N ASP A 98 -4.90 -0.10 -5.58
CA ASP A 98 -3.55 0.03 -6.15
C ASP A 98 -3.50 0.90 -7.42
N GLY A 99 -4.37 1.89 -7.51
CA GLY A 99 -4.45 2.77 -8.67
C GLY A 99 -5.18 2.19 -9.88
N HIS A 100 -5.78 1.02 -9.77
CA HIS A 100 -6.62 0.44 -10.83
C HIS A 100 -7.99 1.13 -10.91
N CYS A 101 -8.68 0.93 -12.02
CA CYS A 101 -9.98 1.55 -12.31
C CYS A 101 -11.07 1.09 -11.32
N ALA A 102 -11.57 1.99 -10.47
CA ALA A 102 -12.61 1.70 -9.48
C ALA A 102 -13.93 1.19 -10.11
N TYR A 103 -14.32 1.73 -11.28
CA TYR A 103 -15.48 1.21 -12.01
C TYR A 103 -15.29 -0.25 -12.44
N ALA A 104 -14.07 -0.61 -12.83
CA ALA A 104 -13.74 -1.97 -13.25
C ALA A 104 -13.78 -2.94 -12.07
N VAL A 105 -13.17 -2.55 -10.94
CA VAL A 105 -13.18 -3.36 -9.71
C VAL A 105 -14.61 -3.66 -9.27
N ALA A 106 -15.53 -2.70 -9.36
CA ALA A 106 -16.95 -2.94 -9.08
C ALA A 106 -17.62 -3.92 -10.04
N ARG A 107 -16.97 -4.29 -11.13
CA ARG A 107 -17.42 -5.22 -12.17
C ARG A 107 -16.55 -6.49 -12.28
N GLU A 108 -15.82 -6.78 -11.20
CA GLU A 108 -14.92 -7.95 -11.10
C GLU A 108 -13.81 -7.95 -12.18
N ASP A 109 -13.32 -6.75 -12.55
CA ASP A 109 -12.20 -6.60 -13.46
C ASP A 109 -11.10 -5.73 -12.81
N LYS A 110 -9.82 -6.07 -13.01
CA LYS A 110 -8.65 -5.29 -12.62
C LYS A 110 -7.97 -4.76 -13.88
N VAL A 111 -8.16 -3.48 -14.18
CA VAL A 111 -7.63 -2.86 -15.40
C VAL A 111 -6.95 -1.53 -15.09
N ARG A 112 -6.16 -1.06 -16.06
CA ARG A 112 -5.49 0.24 -15.98
C ARG A 112 -6.43 1.40 -15.67
N SER A 113 -5.86 2.51 -15.22
CA SER A 113 -6.54 3.79 -15.06
C SER A 113 -5.91 4.89 -15.94
N ASP A 114 -6.60 6.00 -16.03
CA ASP A 114 -6.14 7.26 -16.62
C ASP A 114 -5.86 8.23 -15.47
N PRO A 115 -4.65 8.81 -15.35
CA PRO A 115 -4.30 9.71 -14.26
C PRO A 115 -5.16 10.99 -14.20
N LEU A 116 -5.84 11.34 -15.28
CA LEU A 116 -6.75 12.49 -15.31
C LEU A 116 -8.22 12.13 -15.09
N ALA A 117 -8.55 10.84 -15.01
CA ALA A 117 -9.89 10.34 -14.71
C ALA A 117 -9.98 9.89 -13.24
N TYR A 118 -10.11 10.83 -12.33
CA TYR A 118 -10.07 10.59 -10.90
C TYR A 118 -11.16 11.32 -10.11
N ARG A 119 -11.38 10.88 -8.87
CA ARG A 119 -12.20 11.57 -7.89
C ARG A 119 -11.69 11.29 -6.49
N VAL A 120 -11.62 12.31 -5.65
CA VAL A 120 -11.46 12.15 -4.20
C VAL A 120 -12.83 12.08 -3.58
N VAL A 121 -13.14 11.01 -2.87
CA VAL A 121 -14.41 10.78 -2.15
C VAL A 121 -14.07 10.41 -0.71
N ASP A 122 -14.56 11.18 0.24
CA ASP A 122 -14.33 10.99 1.69
C ASP A 122 -12.84 10.85 2.04
N GLY A 123 -11.98 11.62 1.36
CA GLY A 123 -10.53 11.64 1.58
C GLY A 123 -9.77 10.48 0.92
N VAL A 124 -10.40 9.66 0.10
CA VAL A 124 -9.78 8.55 -0.64
C VAL A 124 -9.75 8.88 -2.13
N LEU A 125 -8.60 8.67 -2.77
CA LEU A 125 -8.41 8.87 -4.21
C LEU A 125 -8.84 7.63 -4.99
N TYR A 126 -9.79 7.79 -5.89
CA TYR A 126 -10.26 6.75 -6.82
C TYR A 126 -9.90 7.12 -8.25
N MET A 127 -9.29 6.17 -8.95
CA MET A 127 -8.92 6.30 -10.35
C MET A 127 -9.94 5.60 -11.23
N ASN A 128 -10.12 6.06 -12.46
CA ASN A 128 -10.98 5.45 -13.46
C ASN A 128 -10.24 5.26 -14.79
N PHE A 129 -10.77 4.40 -15.65
CA PHE A 129 -10.15 4.04 -16.93
C PHE A 129 -10.08 5.21 -17.93
N SER A 130 -11.06 6.09 -17.89
CA SER A 130 -11.18 7.28 -18.75
C SER A 130 -12.21 8.25 -18.17
N PRO A 131 -12.23 9.52 -18.63
CA PRO A 131 -13.25 10.48 -18.18
C PRO A 131 -14.69 10.02 -18.42
N ARG A 132 -14.94 9.28 -19.51
CA ARG A 132 -16.26 8.71 -19.80
C ARG A 132 -16.66 7.64 -18.78
N ILE A 133 -15.71 6.82 -18.37
CA ILE A 133 -15.95 5.78 -17.36
C ILE A 133 -16.11 6.42 -15.98
N GLN A 134 -15.33 7.44 -15.65
CA GLN A 134 -15.51 8.23 -14.45
C GLN A 134 -16.93 8.79 -14.35
N GLN A 135 -17.45 9.43 -15.40
CA GLN A 135 -18.82 9.95 -15.43
C GLN A 135 -19.89 8.88 -15.21
N ARG A 136 -19.65 7.63 -15.65
CA ARG A 136 -20.55 6.50 -15.35
C ARG A 136 -20.47 6.10 -13.89
N TRP A 137 -19.27 6.00 -13.33
CA TRP A 137 -19.02 5.67 -11.94
C TRP A 137 -19.63 6.72 -11.00
N GLU A 138 -19.55 8.00 -11.35
CA GLU A 138 -20.11 9.12 -10.58
C GLU A 138 -21.65 9.11 -10.51
N ARG A 139 -22.34 8.33 -11.32
CA ARG A 139 -23.82 8.22 -11.25
C ARG A 139 -24.31 7.45 -10.04
N ASP A 140 -23.48 6.58 -9.47
CA ASP A 140 -23.81 5.75 -8.31
C ASP A 140 -22.53 5.40 -7.53
N ILE A 141 -21.83 6.42 -7.02
CA ILE A 141 -20.59 6.22 -6.26
C ILE A 141 -20.79 5.23 -5.11
N PRO A 142 -21.79 5.36 -4.21
CA PRO A 142 -21.97 4.44 -3.10
C PRO A 142 -22.12 2.98 -3.55
N GLY A 143 -22.97 2.72 -4.54
CA GLY A 143 -23.19 1.38 -5.03
C GLY A 143 -21.97 0.79 -5.76
N TYR A 144 -21.16 1.61 -6.47
CA TYR A 144 -19.92 1.14 -7.03
C TYR A 144 -18.87 0.84 -5.95
N LEU A 145 -18.75 1.69 -4.91
CA LEU A 145 -17.81 1.45 -3.81
C LEU A 145 -18.15 0.19 -3.02
N GLU A 146 -19.42 -0.04 -2.71
CA GLU A 146 -19.88 -1.27 -2.05
C GLU A 146 -19.42 -2.52 -2.82
N ARG A 147 -19.68 -2.55 -4.13
CA ARG A 147 -19.26 -3.68 -4.99
C ARG A 147 -17.74 -3.80 -5.09
N SER A 148 -17.05 -2.67 -5.23
CA SER A 148 -15.58 -2.68 -5.30
C SER A 148 -14.94 -3.22 -4.03
N GLN A 149 -15.44 -2.84 -2.87
CA GLN A 149 -14.96 -3.36 -1.57
C GLN A 149 -15.19 -4.85 -1.43
N ALA A 150 -16.33 -5.36 -1.91
CA ALA A 150 -16.62 -6.80 -1.91
C ALA A 150 -15.72 -7.60 -2.86
N ASN A 151 -15.39 -7.03 -4.03
CA ASN A 151 -14.65 -7.71 -5.09
C ASN A 151 -13.13 -7.62 -4.90
N TRP A 152 -12.62 -6.53 -4.32
CA TRP A 152 -11.19 -6.22 -4.28
C TRP A 152 -10.33 -7.32 -3.65
N PRO A 153 -10.69 -7.94 -2.51
CA PRO A 153 -9.85 -8.98 -1.92
C PRO A 153 -9.57 -10.19 -2.84
N ALA A 154 -10.45 -10.47 -3.79
CA ALA A 154 -10.25 -11.51 -4.78
C ALA A 154 -9.45 -11.03 -6.00
N LEU A 155 -9.51 -9.74 -6.31
CA LEU A 155 -8.84 -9.15 -7.47
C LEU A 155 -7.43 -8.66 -7.17
N GLU A 156 -7.16 -8.27 -5.93
CA GLU A 156 -5.87 -7.71 -5.53
C GLU A 156 -4.67 -8.58 -5.93
N PRO A 157 -4.64 -9.91 -5.69
CA PRO A 157 -3.55 -10.77 -6.10
C PRO A 157 -3.52 -11.08 -7.60
N GLU A 158 -4.59 -10.78 -8.35
CA GLU A 158 -4.67 -11.10 -9.77
C GLU A 158 -3.91 -10.08 -10.62
N PRO A 159 -3.27 -10.50 -11.72
CA PRO A 159 -2.65 -9.58 -12.66
C PRO A 159 -3.70 -8.70 -13.34
N ALA A 160 -3.33 -7.45 -13.67
CA ALA A 160 -4.22 -6.56 -14.40
C ALA A 160 -4.57 -7.12 -15.78
N ALA A 161 -5.86 -7.18 -16.08
CA ALA A 161 -6.38 -7.66 -17.36
C ALA A 161 -6.50 -6.54 -18.39
N ARG A 162 -6.57 -6.91 -19.66
CA ARG A 162 -7.05 -5.97 -20.69
C ARG A 162 -8.54 -5.75 -20.50
N PRO A 163 -9.06 -4.50 -20.69
CA PRO A 163 -10.50 -4.25 -20.60
C PRO A 163 -11.28 -5.15 -21.53
N ARG A 164 -12.35 -5.77 -21.02
CA ARG A 164 -13.25 -6.57 -21.84
C ARG A 164 -13.99 -5.67 -22.85
N GLY A 165 -14.32 -6.19 -24.01
CA GLY A 165 -15.08 -5.45 -25.03
C GLY A 165 -16.42 -4.91 -24.47
N GLY A 166 -16.81 -3.70 -24.89
CA GLY A 166 -18.04 -3.04 -24.42
C GLY A 166 -17.84 -1.98 -23.32
N TRP A 167 -16.61 -1.67 -22.97
CA TRP A 167 -16.25 -0.61 -22.01
C TRP A 167 -16.17 0.79 -22.65
N PHE A 168 -16.17 0.88 -23.97
CA PHE A 168 -16.01 2.09 -24.78
C PHE A 168 -17.31 2.60 -25.35
#